data_c67a87c5ed2c1b7933d77e553823abe1
#
_entry.id   c67a87c5ed2c1b7933d77e553823abe1
#
_cell.length_a   1.000
_cell.length_b   1.000
_cell.length_c   1.000
_cell.angle_alpha   90.00
_cell.angle_beta   90.00
_cell.angle_gamma   90.00
#
_symmetry.space_group_name_H-M   'P 1'
#
loop_
_entity.id
_entity.type
_entity.pdbx_description
1 polymer ?
#
loop_
_entity_poly.entity_id
_entity_poly.type
_entity_poly.pdbx_seq_one_letter_code
_entity_poly.pdbx_strand_id
1 'polypeptide(L)'
;SSPVTSRWDIYDALIDDLPEDVTVTVSDRGTRWTRVVNSANGIGSAWSMRVASRPALSADLPDEGRTIRDVAALVRSWNLAEASVGLAAINSWYSLAEVAARNGFVPTGAGLTWREVFDPYADSVEGKVVAIIGHFPFARGVLWKAADLQILERFPEPGDYPDTACEYLLPDADYVFISSSSFVNKTTPRLLDLAIGGGAHTVLVGPSTPMHPLLLDLGVDTVTGYVPDPEVGRADVIESLSPTGRIGPGTRMHQHSAA
;
A
#
# COMPACT_ATOMS: atom_id res chain seq x y z
N SER A 1 -22.15 -2.53 11.92
CA SER A 1 -20.89 -1.83 11.58
C SER A 1 -21.01 -0.38 12.02
N SER A 2 -20.13 0.07 12.91
CA SER A 2 -20.05 1.47 13.25
C SER A 2 -19.72 2.26 11.99
N PRO A 3 -20.42 3.35 11.69
CA PRO A 3 -20.07 4.18 10.55
C PRO A 3 -18.64 4.70 10.75
N VAL A 4 -17.83 4.60 9.70
CA VAL A 4 -16.53 5.29 9.67
C VAL A 4 -16.83 6.78 9.80
N THR A 5 -16.51 7.37 10.94
CA THR A 5 -16.84 8.75 11.27
C THR A 5 -15.85 9.74 10.67
N SER A 6 -14.62 9.28 10.31
CA SER A 6 -13.58 10.09 9.70
C SER A 6 -12.75 9.29 8.71
N ARG A 7 -12.34 9.94 7.63
CA ARG A 7 -11.39 9.39 6.65
C ARG A 7 -10.00 9.16 7.25
N TRP A 8 -9.71 9.77 8.40
CA TRP A 8 -8.45 9.61 9.11
C TRP A 8 -8.40 8.37 10.01
N ASP A 9 -9.54 7.73 10.29
CA ASP A 9 -9.63 6.65 11.29
C ASP A 9 -8.66 5.49 11.00
N ILE A 10 -8.50 5.11 9.73
CA ILE A 10 -7.55 4.07 9.33
C ILE A 10 -6.11 4.49 9.68
N TYR A 11 -5.74 5.72 9.36
CA TYR A 11 -4.40 6.24 9.61
C TYR A 11 -4.14 6.40 11.11
N ASP A 12 -5.12 6.89 11.85
CA ASP A 12 -5.02 7.04 13.30
C ASP A 12 -4.81 5.70 13.99
N ALA A 13 -5.56 4.68 13.60
CA ALA A 13 -5.43 3.34 14.16
C ALA A 13 -4.05 2.73 13.85
N LEU A 14 -3.55 2.91 12.63
CA LEU A 14 -2.22 2.43 12.26
C LEU A 14 -1.11 3.10 13.06
N ILE A 15 -1.24 4.40 13.30
CA ILE A 15 -0.24 5.17 14.07
C ILE A 15 -0.33 4.83 15.56
N ASP A 16 -1.52 4.72 16.11
CA ASP A 16 -1.73 4.46 17.54
C ASP A 16 -1.14 3.13 18.00
N ASP A 17 -1.08 2.14 17.13
CA ASP A 17 -0.48 0.83 17.42
C ASP A 17 1.04 0.78 17.23
N LEU A 18 1.67 1.87 16.78
CA LEU A 18 3.12 1.94 16.67
C LEU A 18 3.76 2.07 18.07
N PRO A 19 4.94 1.45 18.29
CA PRO A 19 5.67 1.65 19.53
C PRO A 19 6.14 3.10 19.67
N GLU A 20 6.23 3.57 20.93
CA GLU A 20 6.57 4.97 21.25
C GLU A 20 8.08 5.24 21.26
N ASP A 21 8.89 4.20 21.42
CA ASP A 21 10.33 4.29 21.68
C ASP A 21 11.21 3.90 20.48
N VAL A 22 10.61 3.58 19.35
CA VAL A 22 11.34 3.25 18.12
C VAL A 22 11.55 4.52 17.30
N THR A 23 12.79 4.75 16.87
CA THR A 23 13.20 5.96 16.14
C THR A 23 13.58 5.66 14.70
N VAL A 24 13.47 6.66 13.84
CA VAL A 24 13.96 6.60 12.45
C VAL A 24 15.48 6.70 12.45
N THR A 25 16.14 5.76 11.77
CA THR A 25 17.60 5.74 11.58
C THR A 25 18.00 6.14 10.16
N VAL A 26 17.19 5.82 9.15
CA VAL A 26 17.42 6.22 7.75
C VAL A 26 16.08 6.62 7.14
N SER A 27 16.08 7.69 6.37
CA SER A 27 14.97 8.11 5.53
C SER A 27 15.50 8.42 4.14
N ASP A 28 14.93 7.76 3.11
CA ASP A 28 15.36 7.92 1.72
C ASP A 28 14.16 8.12 0.81
N ARG A 29 14.18 9.20 0.04
CA ARG A 29 13.17 9.54 -0.96
C ARG A 29 13.67 9.14 -2.34
N GLY A 30 13.52 7.87 -2.68
CA GLY A 30 13.97 7.33 -3.95
C GLY A 30 13.05 7.65 -5.12
N THR A 31 13.44 7.20 -6.31
CA THR A 31 12.76 7.50 -7.57
C THR A 31 11.32 6.97 -7.60
N ARG A 32 11.10 5.73 -7.15
CA ARG A 32 9.77 5.10 -7.06
C ARG A 32 9.42 4.71 -5.64
N TRP A 33 10.42 4.47 -4.80
CA TRP A 33 10.23 3.99 -3.45
C TRP A 33 10.87 4.91 -2.44
N THR A 34 10.07 5.34 -1.50
CA THR A 34 10.50 6.03 -0.29
C THR A 34 10.69 4.97 0.79
N ARG A 35 11.84 4.98 1.47
CA ARG A 35 12.20 3.99 2.49
C ARG A 35 12.48 4.65 3.81
N VAL A 36 12.01 4.02 4.88
CA VAL A 36 12.36 4.38 6.26
C VAL A 36 12.88 3.14 6.96
N VAL A 37 14.04 3.27 7.59
CA VAL A 37 14.61 2.25 8.47
C VAL A 37 14.50 2.74 9.89
N ASN A 38 14.15 1.86 10.82
CA ASN A 38 13.99 2.24 12.22
C ASN A 38 14.98 1.50 13.15
N SER A 39 15.03 1.95 14.42
CA SER A 39 15.96 1.43 15.44
C SER A 39 15.69 -0.02 15.86
N ALA A 40 14.55 -0.59 15.48
CA ALA A 40 14.25 -2.02 15.62
C ALA A 40 14.66 -2.84 14.38
N ASN A 41 15.42 -2.24 13.47
CA ASN A 41 15.84 -2.80 12.18
C ASN A 41 14.69 -3.07 11.20
N GLY A 42 13.55 -2.44 11.41
CA GLY A 42 12.43 -2.47 10.48
C GLY A 42 12.71 -1.60 9.27
N ILE A 43 12.23 -2.04 8.10
CA ILE A 43 12.37 -1.34 6.83
C ILE A 43 10.97 -1.19 6.24
N GLY A 44 10.52 0.04 6.06
CA GLY A 44 9.25 0.34 5.45
C GLY A 44 9.44 0.97 4.08
N SER A 45 8.56 0.61 3.16
CA SER A 45 8.54 1.15 1.81
C SER A 45 7.19 1.79 1.53
N ALA A 46 7.19 2.87 0.76
CA ALA A 46 5.98 3.49 0.25
C ALA A 46 6.26 4.01 -1.15
N TRP A 47 5.24 3.99 -2.01
CA TRP A 47 5.35 4.58 -3.33
C TRP A 47 5.67 6.07 -3.23
N SER A 48 6.69 6.52 -3.93
CA SER A 48 7.09 7.93 -3.95
C SER A 48 6.15 8.72 -4.85
N MET A 49 5.23 9.48 -4.24
CA MET A 49 4.43 10.44 -4.97
C MET A 49 5.13 11.78 -5.01
N ARG A 50 5.52 12.20 -6.22
CA ARG A 50 6.32 13.41 -6.43
C ARG A 50 5.46 14.64 -6.72
N VAL A 51 4.27 14.69 -6.17
CA VAL A 51 3.39 15.83 -6.31
C VAL A 51 3.58 16.76 -5.13
N ALA A 52 4.19 17.91 -5.37
CA ALA A 52 4.32 18.99 -4.40
C ALA A 52 3.10 19.90 -4.52
N SER A 53 2.00 19.53 -3.86
CA SER A 53 0.74 20.28 -3.94
C SER A 53 0.62 21.33 -2.84
N ARG A 54 1.14 21.06 -1.65
CA ARG A 54 1.10 21.93 -0.48
C ARG A 54 2.49 22.02 0.15
N PRO A 55 2.76 23.07 0.93
CA PRO A 55 4.01 23.13 1.70
C PRO A 55 4.14 21.91 2.63
N ALA A 56 5.38 21.46 2.86
CA ALA A 56 5.68 20.41 3.79
C ALA A 56 5.34 20.83 5.23
N LEU A 57 4.89 19.88 6.04
CA LEU A 57 4.58 20.10 7.45
C LEU A 57 5.84 20.24 8.31
N SER A 58 6.94 19.59 7.90
CA SER A 58 8.19 19.54 8.66
C SER A 58 9.42 19.72 7.75
N ALA A 59 9.38 20.72 6.86
CA ALA A 59 10.44 20.98 5.89
C ALA A 59 11.83 21.19 6.52
N ASP A 60 11.88 21.75 7.73
CA ASP A 60 13.12 22.13 8.42
C ASP A 60 13.54 21.09 9.49
N LEU A 61 12.81 19.98 9.62
CA LEU A 61 13.10 18.94 10.60
C LEU A 61 13.68 17.70 9.90
N PRO A 62 14.78 17.13 10.41
CA PRO A 62 15.26 15.86 9.91
C PRO A 62 14.27 14.75 10.30
N ASP A 63 14.15 13.71 9.48
CA ASP A 63 13.36 12.53 9.83
C ASP A 63 14.13 11.66 10.83
N GLU A 64 15.44 11.54 10.64
CA GLU A 64 16.33 10.72 11.47
C GLU A 64 16.37 11.23 12.91
N GLY A 65 16.33 10.29 13.85
CA GLY A 65 16.34 10.56 15.29
C GLY A 65 14.95 10.84 15.88
N ARG A 66 13.96 11.13 15.07
CA ARG A 66 12.57 11.26 15.53
C ARG A 66 11.94 9.88 15.73
N THR A 67 10.92 9.79 16.58
CA THR A 67 10.19 8.54 16.73
C THR A 67 9.44 8.19 15.44
N ILE A 68 9.23 6.90 15.18
CA ILE A 68 8.44 6.50 14.01
C ILE A 68 7.01 7.01 14.09
N ARG A 69 6.45 7.19 15.30
CA ARG A 69 5.12 7.82 15.49
C ARG A 69 5.11 9.27 14.97
N ASP A 70 6.12 10.06 15.33
CA ASP A 70 6.22 11.45 14.89
C ASP A 70 6.35 11.54 13.37
N VAL A 71 7.19 10.71 12.77
CA VAL A 71 7.37 10.69 11.32
C VAL A 71 6.14 10.10 10.62
N ALA A 72 5.51 9.09 11.20
CA ALA A 72 4.28 8.50 10.67
C ALA A 72 3.13 9.53 10.53
N ALA A 73 3.08 10.52 11.43
CA ALA A 73 2.08 11.58 11.36
C ALA A 73 2.15 12.38 10.06
N LEU A 74 3.28 12.37 9.35
CA LEU A 74 3.43 12.99 8.04
C LEU A 74 2.55 12.35 6.96
N VAL A 75 2.01 11.17 7.19
CA VAL A 75 1.06 10.54 6.26
C VAL A 75 -0.17 11.42 6.04
N ARG A 76 -0.49 12.29 6.98
CA ARG A 76 -1.59 13.27 6.87
C ARG A 76 -1.26 14.47 5.99
N SER A 77 0.01 14.64 5.60
CA SER A 77 0.44 15.78 4.79
C SER A 77 -0.21 15.76 3.40
N TRP A 78 -0.60 16.93 2.93
CA TRP A 78 -1.04 17.12 1.55
C TRP A 78 0.12 17.46 0.61
N ASN A 79 1.34 17.52 1.12
CA ASN A 79 2.54 17.34 0.34
C ASN A 79 2.76 15.82 0.19
N LEU A 80 2.47 15.27 -0.97
CA LEU A 80 2.40 13.81 -1.14
C LEU A 80 3.78 13.15 -1.07
N ALA A 81 4.86 13.87 -1.39
CA ALA A 81 6.21 13.35 -1.18
C ALA A 81 6.49 13.14 0.32
N GLU A 82 6.05 14.07 1.15
CA GLU A 82 6.13 13.95 2.61
C GLU A 82 5.21 12.86 3.14
N ALA A 83 4.01 12.74 2.60
CA ALA A 83 3.07 11.67 2.97
C ALA A 83 3.65 10.28 2.69
N SER A 84 4.44 10.13 1.62
CA SER A 84 5.16 8.87 1.34
C SER A 84 6.14 8.51 2.45
N VAL A 85 6.84 9.50 3.02
CA VAL A 85 7.72 9.29 4.18
C VAL A 85 6.92 8.83 5.40
N GLY A 86 5.78 9.45 5.65
CA GLY A 86 4.89 9.06 6.74
C GLY A 86 4.42 7.61 6.61
N LEU A 87 4.01 7.20 5.41
CA LEU A 87 3.59 5.81 5.16
C LEU A 87 4.77 4.84 5.29
N ALA A 88 5.94 5.20 4.79
CA ALA A 88 7.14 4.36 4.94
C ALA A 88 7.51 4.17 6.42
N ALA A 89 7.34 5.20 7.26
CA ALA A 89 7.54 5.09 8.70
C ALA A 89 6.53 4.12 9.34
N ILE A 90 5.25 4.19 8.97
CA ILE A 90 4.23 3.23 9.38
C ILE A 90 4.65 1.82 9.00
N ASN A 91 5.03 1.63 7.75
CA ASN A 91 5.42 0.32 7.22
C ASN A 91 6.73 -0.20 7.81
N SER A 92 7.61 0.68 8.31
CA SER A 92 8.86 0.23 8.93
C SER A 92 8.62 -0.67 10.14
N TRP A 93 7.48 -0.51 10.80
CA TRP A 93 7.07 -1.38 11.91
C TRP A 93 6.31 -2.60 11.40
N TYR A 94 5.24 -2.40 10.63
CA TYR A 94 4.38 -3.50 10.18
C TYR A 94 5.03 -4.43 9.15
N SER A 95 6.11 -3.99 8.50
CA SER A 95 6.90 -4.83 7.59
C SER A 95 8.08 -5.55 8.24
N LEU A 96 8.24 -5.45 9.57
CA LEU A 96 9.11 -6.39 10.29
C LEU A 96 8.52 -7.79 10.19
N ALA A 97 9.35 -8.78 9.88
CA ALA A 97 8.90 -10.16 9.68
C ALA A 97 8.10 -10.70 10.87
N GLU A 98 8.61 -10.49 12.09
CA GLU A 98 7.92 -10.92 13.31
C GLU A 98 6.62 -10.17 13.57
N VAL A 99 6.53 -8.90 13.23
CA VAL A 99 5.29 -8.12 13.40
C VAL A 99 4.26 -8.56 12.37
N ALA A 100 4.65 -8.70 11.12
CA ALA A 100 3.76 -9.20 10.06
C ALA A 100 3.19 -10.59 10.41
N ALA A 101 4.06 -11.49 10.92
CA ALA A 101 3.64 -12.83 11.34
C ALA A 101 2.63 -12.77 12.50
N ARG A 102 2.87 -11.95 13.51
CA ARG A 102 1.93 -11.76 14.62
C ARG A 102 0.58 -11.23 14.14
N ASN A 103 0.60 -10.39 13.11
CA ASN A 103 -0.60 -9.82 12.51
C ASN A 103 -1.32 -10.80 11.56
N GLY A 104 -0.84 -12.03 11.44
CA GLY A 104 -1.49 -13.08 10.67
C GLY A 104 -1.09 -13.15 9.19
N PHE A 105 -0.06 -12.40 8.79
CA PHE A 105 0.48 -12.45 7.44
C PHE A 105 1.44 -13.62 7.28
N VAL A 106 1.37 -14.28 6.12
CA VAL A 106 2.22 -15.42 5.75
C VAL A 106 2.88 -15.14 4.41
N PRO A 107 4.08 -15.70 4.15
CA PRO A 107 4.71 -15.59 2.84
C PRO A 107 3.81 -16.19 1.76
N THR A 108 3.73 -15.53 0.62
CA THR A 108 3.20 -16.13 -0.60
C THR A 108 4.26 -17.08 -1.16
N GLY A 109 3.90 -17.97 -2.10
CA GLY A 109 4.87 -18.89 -2.69
C GLY A 109 6.15 -18.20 -3.25
N ALA A 110 7.05 -18.98 -3.80
CA ALA A 110 8.41 -18.56 -4.18
C ALA A 110 8.51 -17.53 -5.33
N GLY A 111 7.41 -17.02 -5.83
CA GLY A 111 7.41 -16.05 -6.93
C GLY A 111 7.85 -14.65 -6.51
N LEU A 112 8.64 -14.03 -7.37
CA LEU A 112 9.18 -12.69 -7.16
C LEU A 112 8.34 -11.58 -7.82
N THR A 113 7.23 -11.94 -8.50
CA THR A 113 6.44 -10.98 -9.25
C THR A 113 5.08 -10.72 -8.60
N TRP A 114 4.60 -9.49 -8.70
CA TRP A 114 3.26 -9.13 -8.23
C TRP A 114 2.14 -9.73 -9.10
N ARG A 115 2.48 -10.34 -10.23
CA ARG A 115 1.56 -11.13 -11.05
C ARG A 115 0.83 -12.18 -10.24
N GLU A 116 1.51 -12.81 -9.29
CA GLU A 116 0.95 -13.89 -8.47
C GLU A 116 -0.19 -13.44 -7.56
N VAL A 117 -0.35 -12.13 -7.34
CA VAL A 117 -1.52 -11.60 -6.65
C VAL A 117 -2.78 -11.80 -7.49
N PHE A 118 -2.65 -11.77 -8.81
CA PHE A 118 -3.75 -11.91 -9.76
C PHE A 118 -3.99 -13.36 -10.21
N ASP A 119 -2.96 -14.17 -10.26
CA ASP A 119 -3.03 -15.56 -10.73
C ASP A 119 -4.16 -16.39 -10.06
N PRO A 120 -4.41 -16.31 -8.74
CA PRO A 120 -5.50 -17.04 -8.11
C PRO A 120 -6.89 -16.69 -8.63
N TYR A 121 -7.05 -15.55 -9.26
CA TYR A 121 -8.32 -15.03 -9.76
C TYR A 121 -8.52 -15.25 -11.26
N ALA A 122 -7.54 -15.83 -11.95
CA ALA A 122 -7.55 -15.99 -13.41
C ALA A 122 -8.84 -16.67 -13.93
N ASP A 123 -9.34 -17.67 -13.23
CA ASP A 123 -10.56 -18.39 -13.59
C ASP A 123 -11.81 -17.80 -12.94
N SER A 124 -11.72 -17.37 -11.68
CA SER A 124 -12.89 -16.89 -10.93
C SER A 124 -13.49 -15.60 -11.48
N VAL A 125 -12.72 -14.81 -12.23
CA VAL A 125 -13.20 -13.57 -12.86
C VAL A 125 -13.98 -13.79 -14.15
N GLU A 126 -14.08 -15.02 -14.62
CA GLU A 126 -14.79 -15.32 -15.89
C GLU A 126 -16.22 -14.79 -15.85
N GLY A 127 -16.55 -13.95 -16.82
CA GLY A 127 -17.86 -13.33 -16.93
C GLY A 127 -18.14 -12.23 -15.90
N LYS A 128 -17.14 -11.82 -15.14
CA LYS A 128 -17.28 -10.83 -14.05
C LYS A 128 -16.79 -9.45 -14.46
N VAL A 129 -17.27 -8.45 -13.74
CA VAL A 129 -16.77 -7.08 -13.82
C VAL A 129 -15.64 -6.92 -12.81
N VAL A 130 -14.46 -6.52 -13.30
CA VAL A 130 -13.25 -6.36 -12.52
C VAL A 130 -12.76 -4.92 -12.64
N ALA A 131 -12.60 -4.23 -11.51
CA ALA A 131 -12.00 -2.90 -11.46
C ALA A 131 -10.62 -2.98 -10.81
N ILE A 132 -9.66 -2.27 -11.38
CA ILE A 132 -8.30 -2.18 -10.87
C ILE A 132 -7.96 -0.70 -10.69
N ILE A 133 -7.60 -0.33 -9.47
CA ILE A 133 -7.08 1.00 -9.16
C ILE A 133 -5.56 0.92 -9.23
N GLY A 134 -5.00 1.51 -10.28
CA GLY A 134 -3.58 1.49 -10.55
C GLY A 134 -3.21 0.68 -11.80
N HIS A 135 -1.97 0.82 -12.24
CA HIS A 135 -1.46 0.12 -13.42
C HIS A 135 -0.57 -1.06 -13.00
N PHE A 136 -1.01 -2.25 -13.38
CA PHE A 136 -0.23 -3.49 -13.21
C PHE A 136 -0.06 -4.12 -14.59
N PRO A 137 1.15 -4.08 -15.19
CA PRO A 137 1.36 -4.44 -16.59
C PRO A 137 0.90 -5.85 -16.98
N PHE A 138 0.91 -6.79 -16.04
CA PHE A 138 0.53 -8.18 -16.25
C PHE A 138 -0.95 -8.49 -15.96
N ALA A 139 -1.70 -7.56 -15.37
CA ALA A 139 -3.07 -7.83 -14.90
C ALA A 139 -4.01 -8.16 -16.06
N ARG A 140 -3.95 -7.44 -17.17
CA ARG A 140 -4.78 -7.70 -18.37
C ARG A 140 -4.58 -9.12 -18.90
N GLY A 141 -3.33 -9.59 -18.93
CA GLY A 141 -3.00 -10.93 -19.41
C GLY A 141 -3.51 -12.03 -18.50
N VAL A 142 -3.46 -11.84 -17.19
CA VAL A 142 -3.93 -12.83 -16.21
C VAL A 142 -5.45 -12.85 -16.13
N LEU A 143 -6.09 -11.68 -16.15
CA LEU A 143 -7.55 -11.54 -15.92
C LEU A 143 -8.34 -11.41 -17.22
N TRP A 144 -7.83 -11.95 -18.32
CA TRP A 144 -8.44 -11.82 -19.65
C TRP A 144 -9.84 -12.42 -19.77
N LYS A 145 -10.23 -13.35 -18.89
CA LYS A 145 -11.56 -13.96 -18.88
C LYS A 145 -12.65 -13.05 -18.31
N ALA A 146 -12.30 -11.94 -17.69
CA ALA A 146 -13.28 -10.98 -17.19
C ALA A 146 -14.18 -10.49 -18.33
N ALA A 147 -15.48 -10.34 -18.05
CA ALA A 147 -16.40 -9.77 -19.02
C ALA A 147 -16.11 -8.29 -19.29
N ASP A 148 -15.69 -7.57 -18.25
CA ASP A 148 -15.27 -6.18 -18.34
C ASP A 148 -14.13 -5.94 -17.36
N LEU A 149 -12.98 -5.52 -17.87
CA LEU A 149 -11.81 -5.18 -17.08
C LEU A 149 -11.60 -3.66 -17.15
N GLN A 150 -11.83 -3.00 -16.02
CA GLN A 150 -11.77 -1.56 -15.89
C GLN A 150 -10.50 -1.18 -15.13
N ILE A 151 -9.60 -0.44 -15.76
CA ILE A 151 -8.42 0.12 -15.11
C ILE A 151 -8.69 1.60 -14.88
N LEU A 152 -8.57 2.04 -13.63
CA LEU A 152 -8.79 3.41 -13.22
C LEU A 152 -7.46 4.03 -12.79
N GLU A 153 -7.12 5.17 -13.37
CA GLU A 153 -5.83 5.82 -13.17
C GLU A 153 -5.97 7.34 -13.08
N ARG A 154 -5.11 7.95 -12.25
CA ARG A 154 -5.03 9.41 -12.16
C ARG A 154 -4.47 10.02 -13.45
N PHE A 155 -3.52 9.34 -14.07
CA PHE A 155 -2.95 9.69 -15.37
C PHE A 155 -3.28 8.56 -16.37
N PRO A 156 -4.53 8.53 -16.89
CA PRO A 156 -4.98 7.40 -17.67
C PRO A 156 -4.25 7.28 -19.01
N GLU A 157 -3.92 6.04 -19.35
CA GLU A 157 -3.48 5.67 -20.69
C GLU A 157 -4.71 5.41 -21.58
N PRO A 158 -4.55 5.34 -22.92
CA PRO A 158 -5.66 5.00 -23.81
C PRO A 158 -6.33 3.69 -23.40
N GLY A 159 -7.64 3.73 -23.19
CA GLY A 159 -8.43 2.60 -22.72
C GLY A 159 -8.67 2.55 -21.22
N ASP A 160 -7.94 3.32 -20.43
CA ASP A 160 -8.19 3.44 -19.00
C ASP A 160 -9.34 4.42 -18.71
N TYR A 161 -9.92 4.28 -17.53
CA TYR A 161 -10.81 5.29 -16.96
C TYR A 161 -10.03 6.28 -16.12
N PRO A 162 -10.43 7.54 -16.05
CA PRO A 162 -9.89 8.46 -15.06
C PRO A 162 -10.28 7.97 -13.65
N ASP A 163 -9.46 8.25 -12.65
CA ASP A 163 -9.67 7.83 -11.27
C ASP A 163 -11.02 8.27 -10.67
N THR A 164 -11.54 9.40 -11.13
CA THR A 164 -12.86 9.90 -10.69
C THR A 164 -14.02 8.98 -11.04
N ALA A 165 -13.85 8.09 -12.01
CA ALA A 165 -14.87 7.10 -12.37
C ALA A 165 -15.13 6.09 -11.25
N CYS A 166 -14.29 6.01 -10.23
CA CYS A 166 -14.43 5.07 -9.12
C CYS A 166 -15.79 5.16 -8.41
N GLU A 167 -16.34 6.37 -8.27
CA GLU A 167 -17.65 6.58 -7.64
C GLU A 167 -18.79 5.87 -8.39
N TYR A 168 -18.63 5.68 -9.69
CA TYR A 168 -19.64 5.07 -10.57
C TYR A 168 -19.40 3.58 -10.80
N LEU A 169 -18.12 3.18 -10.88
CA LEU A 169 -17.76 1.83 -11.33
C LEU A 169 -17.57 0.84 -10.17
N LEU A 170 -16.97 1.26 -9.07
CA LEU A 170 -16.66 0.34 -7.98
C LEU A 170 -17.89 -0.27 -7.32
N PRO A 171 -19.01 0.46 -7.10
CA PRO A 171 -20.19 -0.13 -6.49
C PRO A 171 -20.79 -1.29 -7.29
N ASP A 172 -20.55 -1.35 -8.59
CA ASP A 172 -21.10 -2.38 -9.50
C ASP A 172 -20.07 -3.45 -9.88
N ALA A 173 -18.84 -3.37 -9.37
CA ALA A 173 -17.80 -4.35 -9.65
C ALA A 173 -17.96 -5.62 -8.81
N ASP A 174 -17.60 -6.75 -9.40
CA ASP A 174 -17.54 -8.04 -8.69
C ASP A 174 -16.21 -8.24 -7.96
N TYR A 175 -15.13 -7.71 -8.55
CA TYR A 175 -13.77 -7.73 -8.00
C TYR A 175 -13.16 -6.35 -8.09
N VAL A 176 -12.52 -5.91 -7.01
CA VAL A 176 -11.79 -4.64 -6.98
C VAL A 176 -10.39 -4.88 -6.43
N PHE A 177 -9.38 -4.57 -7.24
CA PHE A 177 -7.97 -4.61 -6.85
C PHE A 177 -7.49 -3.17 -6.67
N ILE A 178 -6.97 -2.85 -5.49
CA ILE A 178 -6.58 -1.49 -5.14
C ILE A 178 -5.08 -1.44 -4.88
N SER A 179 -4.37 -0.61 -5.66
CA SER A 179 -2.96 -0.31 -5.40
C SER A 179 -2.81 0.34 -4.03
N SER A 180 -1.88 -0.19 -3.22
CA SER A 180 -1.60 0.37 -1.89
C SER A 180 -0.97 1.76 -1.92
N SER A 181 -0.55 2.26 -3.08
CA SER A 181 -0.19 3.68 -3.25
C SER A 181 -1.34 4.61 -2.89
N SER A 182 -2.58 4.12 -2.90
CA SER A 182 -3.78 4.85 -2.48
C SER A 182 -3.75 5.28 -1.00
N PHE A 183 -2.92 4.68 -0.18
CA PHE A 183 -2.68 5.15 1.19
C PHE A 183 -1.95 6.49 1.20
N VAL A 184 -1.03 6.71 0.28
CA VAL A 184 -0.26 7.97 0.20
C VAL A 184 -1.14 9.15 -0.18
N ASN A 185 -1.94 9.02 -1.24
CA ASN A 185 -2.84 10.09 -1.68
C ASN A 185 -4.19 10.10 -0.96
N LYS A 186 -4.37 9.21 0.02
CA LYS A 186 -5.53 9.16 0.92
C LYS A 186 -6.84 8.81 0.23
N THR A 187 -6.78 8.14 -0.91
CA THR A 187 -7.96 7.63 -1.59
C THR A 187 -8.43 6.29 -1.04
N THR A 188 -7.58 5.55 -0.30
CA THR A 188 -7.92 4.24 0.26
C THR A 188 -9.25 4.22 1.00
N PRO A 189 -9.54 5.12 1.96
CA PRO A 189 -10.79 5.04 2.72
C PRO A 189 -12.03 5.07 1.82
N ARG A 190 -12.07 5.97 0.85
CA ARG A 190 -13.23 6.07 -0.06
C ARG A 190 -13.31 4.89 -1.02
N LEU A 191 -12.17 4.42 -1.53
CA LEU A 191 -12.15 3.25 -2.41
C LEU A 191 -12.67 2.00 -1.71
N LEU A 192 -12.30 1.81 -0.43
CA LEU A 192 -12.80 0.70 0.38
C LEU A 192 -14.30 0.82 0.63
N ASP A 193 -14.81 2.01 0.94
CA ASP A 193 -16.25 2.22 1.11
C ASP A 193 -17.02 1.84 -0.14
N LEU A 194 -16.54 2.25 -1.31
CA LEU A 194 -17.19 1.97 -2.59
C LEU A 194 -17.15 0.47 -2.95
N ALA A 195 -15.98 -0.15 -2.81
CA ALA A 195 -15.79 -1.56 -3.16
C ALA A 195 -16.52 -2.50 -2.20
N ILE A 196 -16.27 -2.34 -0.90
CA ILE A 196 -16.86 -3.19 0.14
C ILE A 196 -18.36 -2.93 0.24
N GLY A 197 -18.77 -1.67 0.21
CA GLY A 197 -20.19 -1.28 0.25
C GLY A 197 -20.98 -1.82 -0.94
N GLY A 198 -20.36 -1.98 -2.09
CA GLY A 198 -20.95 -2.60 -3.28
C GLY A 198 -20.93 -4.13 -3.29
N GLY A 199 -20.29 -4.76 -2.31
CA GLY A 199 -20.19 -6.22 -2.20
C GLY A 199 -19.08 -6.85 -3.04
N ALA A 200 -18.14 -6.05 -3.56
CA ALA A 200 -17.04 -6.58 -4.36
C ALA A 200 -16.06 -7.40 -3.51
N HIS A 201 -15.51 -8.45 -4.10
CA HIS A 201 -14.31 -9.09 -3.56
C HIS A 201 -13.15 -8.10 -3.69
N THR A 202 -12.60 -7.66 -2.56
CA THR A 202 -11.66 -6.52 -2.50
C THR A 202 -10.27 -6.99 -2.09
N VAL A 203 -9.27 -6.60 -2.89
CA VAL A 203 -7.86 -6.97 -2.72
C VAL A 203 -7.00 -5.72 -2.67
N LEU A 204 -6.17 -5.59 -1.63
CA LEU A 204 -5.13 -4.57 -1.56
C LEU A 204 -3.83 -5.14 -2.11
N VAL A 205 -3.19 -4.39 -3.02
CA VAL A 205 -2.02 -4.85 -3.78
C VAL A 205 -0.87 -3.87 -3.66
N GLY A 206 0.26 -4.36 -3.21
CA GLY A 206 1.52 -3.64 -3.33
C GLY A 206 2.35 -3.54 -2.06
N PRO A 207 3.62 -3.12 -2.22
CA PRO A 207 4.56 -2.97 -1.10
C PRO A 207 4.23 -1.84 -0.13
N SER A 208 3.41 -0.87 -0.55
CA SER A 208 2.99 0.24 0.31
C SER A 208 1.94 -0.15 1.35
N THR A 209 1.45 -1.37 1.32
CA THR A 209 0.39 -1.85 2.22
C THR A 209 0.89 -1.98 3.65
N PRO A 210 0.23 -1.32 4.63
CA PRO A 210 0.45 -1.63 6.03
C PRO A 210 -0.08 -3.02 6.36
N MET A 211 0.76 -3.90 6.88
CA MET A 211 0.36 -5.27 7.23
C MET A 211 -0.22 -5.33 8.63
N HIS A 212 -1.44 -4.82 8.75
CA HIS A 212 -2.18 -4.72 10.00
C HIS A 212 -3.55 -5.38 9.85
N PRO A 213 -4.07 -6.10 10.86
CA PRO A 213 -5.35 -6.81 10.77
C PRO A 213 -6.56 -5.88 10.59
N LEU A 214 -6.41 -4.59 10.89
CA LEU A 214 -7.45 -3.58 10.70
C LEU A 214 -8.09 -3.64 9.30
N LEU A 215 -7.29 -3.86 8.26
CA LEU A 215 -7.78 -3.85 6.88
C LEU A 215 -8.75 -5.00 6.61
N LEU A 216 -8.47 -6.16 7.19
CA LEU A 216 -9.37 -7.32 7.10
C LEU A 216 -10.64 -7.09 7.93
N ASP A 217 -10.49 -6.46 9.10
CA ASP A 217 -11.64 -6.13 9.95
C ASP A 217 -12.59 -5.14 9.27
N LEU A 218 -12.08 -4.29 8.38
CA LEU A 218 -12.89 -3.38 7.57
C LEU A 218 -13.64 -4.07 6.43
N GLY A 219 -13.28 -5.30 6.10
CA GLY A 219 -13.95 -6.07 5.06
C GLY A 219 -13.11 -6.34 3.81
N VAL A 220 -11.82 -6.02 3.81
CA VAL A 220 -10.91 -6.40 2.73
C VAL A 220 -10.75 -7.92 2.74
N ASP A 221 -10.91 -8.56 1.59
CA ASP A 221 -10.87 -10.02 1.49
C ASP A 221 -9.44 -10.56 1.44
N THR A 222 -8.55 -9.86 0.77
CA THR A 222 -7.14 -10.23 0.70
C THR A 222 -6.26 -8.98 0.80
N VAL A 223 -5.33 -9.02 1.73
CA VAL A 223 -4.33 -7.97 1.92
C VAL A 223 -2.98 -8.55 1.55
N THR A 224 -2.27 -7.91 0.64
CA THR A 224 -0.90 -8.28 0.26
C THR A 224 0.06 -7.20 0.72
N GLY A 225 1.26 -7.60 1.05
CA GLY A 225 2.29 -6.69 1.52
C GLY A 225 3.69 -7.23 1.23
N TYR A 226 4.68 -6.60 1.81
CA TYR A 226 6.08 -6.88 1.48
C TYR A 226 6.97 -6.71 2.69
N VAL A 227 7.81 -7.71 2.95
CA VAL A 227 8.86 -7.66 3.96
C VAL A 227 10.19 -7.56 3.23
N PRO A 228 10.86 -6.39 3.24
CA PRO A 228 12.19 -6.26 2.64
C PRO A 228 13.20 -7.15 3.36
N ASP A 229 14.15 -7.71 2.60
CA ASP A 229 15.27 -8.42 3.22
C ASP A 229 16.11 -7.46 4.08
N PRO A 230 16.72 -7.93 5.18
CA PRO A 230 17.46 -7.05 6.09
C PRO A 230 18.56 -6.22 5.43
N GLU A 231 19.20 -6.73 4.36
CA GLU A 231 20.24 -6.00 3.60
C GLU A 231 19.73 -4.69 2.98
N VAL A 232 18.43 -4.60 2.66
CA VAL A 232 17.83 -3.40 2.10
C VAL A 232 17.87 -2.22 3.08
N GLY A 233 18.04 -2.48 4.38
CA GLY A 233 18.20 -1.44 5.40
C GLY A 233 19.60 -0.83 5.49
N ARG A 234 20.58 -1.39 4.76
CA ARG A 234 21.94 -0.84 4.75
C ARG A 234 22.01 0.40 3.88
N ALA A 235 22.73 1.41 4.36
CA ALA A 235 22.83 2.69 3.66
C ALA A 235 23.40 2.55 2.24
N ASP A 236 24.40 1.68 2.04
CA ASP A 236 25.00 1.43 0.73
C ASP A 236 24.04 0.75 -0.25
N VAL A 237 23.20 -0.15 0.25
CA VAL A 237 22.18 -0.83 -0.57
C VAL A 237 21.07 0.14 -0.94
N ILE A 238 20.58 0.95 0.00
CA ILE A 238 19.57 1.99 -0.26
C ILE A 238 20.09 2.96 -1.32
N GLU A 239 21.33 3.44 -1.19
CA GLU A 239 21.95 4.34 -2.16
C GLU A 239 21.98 3.74 -3.57
N SER A 240 22.26 2.45 -3.69
CA SER A 240 22.27 1.75 -4.99
C SER A 240 20.88 1.52 -5.55
N LEU A 241 19.87 1.28 -4.70
CA LEU A 241 18.49 1.04 -5.13
C LEU A 241 17.72 2.32 -5.46
N SER A 242 17.97 3.39 -4.71
CA SER A 242 17.19 4.62 -4.75
C SER A 242 17.01 5.20 -6.16
N PRO A 243 18.05 5.30 -7.02
CA PRO A 243 17.88 5.85 -8.37
C PRO A 243 17.28 4.86 -9.37
N THR A 244 17.26 3.56 -9.06
CA THR A 244 16.85 2.50 -10.02
C THR A 244 15.35 2.32 -10.14
N GLY A 245 14.59 2.76 -9.15
CA GLY A 245 13.17 2.47 -9.04
C GLY A 245 12.83 1.03 -8.64
N ARG A 246 13.82 0.23 -8.25
CA ARG A 246 13.61 -1.13 -7.74
C ARG A 246 13.25 -1.09 -6.27
N ILE A 247 12.32 -1.97 -5.88
CA ILE A 247 11.96 -2.14 -4.45
C ILE A 247 13.09 -2.82 -3.66
N GLY A 248 13.87 -3.66 -4.31
CA GLY A 248 14.89 -4.50 -3.69
C GLY A 248 14.40 -5.89 -3.33
N PRO A 249 15.31 -6.77 -2.86
CA PRO A 249 14.95 -8.13 -2.49
C PRO A 249 14.09 -8.15 -1.23
N GLY A 250 13.18 -9.10 -1.17
CA GLY A 250 12.28 -9.28 -0.04
C GLY A 250 11.28 -10.40 -0.25
N THR A 251 10.34 -10.50 0.67
CA THR A 251 9.32 -11.55 0.68
C THR A 251 7.94 -10.91 0.56
N ARG A 252 7.18 -11.34 -0.46
CA ARG A 252 5.78 -10.95 -0.57
C ARG A 252 4.94 -11.75 0.43
N MET A 253 4.06 -11.04 1.12
CA MET A 253 3.20 -11.58 2.16
C MET A 253 1.74 -11.42 1.79
N HIS A 254 0.87 -12.23 2.37
CA HIS A 254 -0.56 -12.05 2.25
C HIS A 254 -1.31 -12.50 3.50
N GLN A 255 -2.55 -12.04 3.62
CA GLN A 255 -3.55 -12.56 4.53
C GLN A 255 -4.91 -12.51 3.86
N HIS A 256 -5.65 -13.62 3.95
CA HIS A 256 -7.04 -13.69 3.51
C HIS A 256 -7.97 -13.56 4.69
N SER A 257 -9.12 -12.91 4.47
CA SER A 257 -10.16 -12.89 5.50
C SER A 257 -10.65 -14.30 5.79
N ALA A 258 -11.01 -14.53 7.05
CA ALA A 258 -11.75 -15.75 7.41
C ALA A 258 -13.15 -15.60 6.81
N ALA A 259 -13.44 -16.42 5.82
CA ALA A 259 -14.73 -16.44 5.15
C ALA A 259 -15.83 -17.00 6.08
#